data_7a586b9a425b40ad33da1657601bd447
#
_entry.id   7a586b9a425b40ad33da1657601bd447
#
_cell.length_a   1.000
_cell.length_b   1.000
_cell.length_c   1.000
_cell.angle_alpha   90.00
_cell.angle_beta   90.00
_cell.angle_gamma   90.00
#
_symmetry.space_group_name_H-M   'P 1'
#
loop_
_entity.id
_entity.type
_entity.pdbx_description
1 polymer ?
#
loop_
_entity_poly.entity_id
_entity_poly.type
_entity_poly.pdbx_seq_one_letter_code
_entity_poly.pdbx_strand_id
1 'polypeptide(L)'
;MNRLEITRRVEALRNYMREHALAAFIFPSTDPHNGEYVPEHWMTRQWISGFNGSAGTAVVTLTDAALWTDSRYFLAATEQLEGTPFQLMRERVPGTPAIGEWLKGQLQAGETVGIDGWVNSVELASGLRQELQAGGIGLDTSLDPAGELWTDRPPVPANPVEIQPIEFAGESAASKLARIREQIKAAGAEMTVICPLDEIAWICNLRGTDVHCNPVFVSYLTISQQSATLYVDPQKLTPEVTGYLQDEGISTQPYEALPQTLAHTQPCTMLIDPQSCNCRVLPPDGMGWSIVSHSSLIAPMKAVKNEAEREGFRQAMLHDGVALVKFLRWLKPAVQAGHETEMSVDARLTALRAEQPLYRDISFDTIAGYAHHGAIVHYEASKETDIPLEPHGLLLLDSGAQYQNGTTDITRTIPLGALTEEERTDYTLVLKGHIRLAMAKFPVGTCGTQLDVLARYAMWQHGINYGHGTGHGVGSYLCVHEGPHQIRMNHVPALLQPGMTITNEPGIYRAGKHGVRIENTMMVERCMESDFGEFLQLVPLTLCPIDTEPILWDMMLPDEVEYLNSYHAQVRKELAPLLEGDDLEWLVEATKEHII
;
A
#
# COMPACT_ATOMS: atom_id res chain seq x y z
N MET A 1 -23.74 -4.23 -2.83
CA MET A 1 -24.26 -2.94 -3.39
C MET A 1 -25.39 -3.21 -4.37
N ASN A 2 -26.40 -2.30 -4.49
CA ASN A 2 -27.57 -2.53 -5.32
C ASN A 2 -27.26 -2.30 -6.82
N ARG A 3 -27.31 -3.35 -7.65
CA ARG A 3 -27.05 -3.31 -9.12
C ARG A 3 -27.92 -2.30 -9.88
N LEU A 4 -29.17 -2.10 -9.43
CA LEU A 4 -30.08 -1.10 -10.01
C LEU A 4 -29.60 0.33 -9.73
N GLU A 5 -29.01 0.57 -8.58
CA GLU A 5 -28.45 1.88 -8.22
C GLU A 5 -27.25 2.23 -9.11
N ILE A 6 -26.36 1.28 -9.35
CA ILE A 6 -25.21 1.47 -10.27
C ILE A 6 -25.73 1.82 -11.68
N THR A 7 -26.74 1.12 -12.17
CA THR A 7 -27.33 1.43 -13.48
C THR A 7 -27.88 2.86 -13.52
N ARG A 8 -28.56 3.31 -12.46
CA ARG A 8 -29.09 4.69 -12.37
C ARG A 8 -27.96 5.73 -12.34
N ARG A 9 -26.88 5.48 -11.62
CA ARG A 9 -25.70 6.36 -11.56
C ARG A 9 -25.04 6.49 -12.92
N VAL A 10 -24.86 5.38 -13.65
CA VAL A 10 -24.33 5.38 -15.01
C VAL A 10 -25.21 6.20 -15.97
N GLU A 11 -26.54 6.06 -15.89
CA GLU A 11 -27.46 6.84 -16.72
C GLU A 11 -27.45 8.34 -16.36
N ALA A 12 -27.39 8.67 -15.05
CA ALA A 12 -27.23 10.06 -14.62
C ALA A 12 -25.93 10.67 -15.15
N LEU A 13 -24.82 9.92 -15.07
CA LEU A 13 -23.53 10.34 -15.65
C LEU A 13 -23.62 10.54 -17.16
N ARG A 14 -24.28 9.66 -17.91
CA ARG A 14 -24.48 9.83 -19.35
C ARG A 14 -25.27 11.09 -19.71
N ASN A 15 -26.25 11.47 -18.89
CA ASN A 15 -26.97 12.73 -19.07
C ASN A 15 -26.06 13.92 -18.83
N TYR A 16 -25.30 13.92 -17.73
CA TYR A 16 -24.28 14.94 -17.44
C TYR A 16 -23.27 15.06 -18.59
N MET A 17 -22.78 13.94 -19.11
CA MET A 17 -21.83 13.92 -20.23
C MET A 17 -22.43 14.59 -21.49
N ARG A 18 -23.71 14.34 -21.81
CA ARG A 18 -24.39 14.98 -22.96
C ARG A 18 -24.51 16.49 -22.77
N GLU A 19 -24.82 16.96 -21.56
CA GLU A 19 -24.93 18.38 -21.22
C GLU A 19 -23.58 19.12 -21.31
N HIS A 20 -22.47 18.40 -21.05
CA HIS A 20 -21.11 18.94 -21.09
C HIS A 20 -20.33 18.57 -22.37
N ALA A 21 -21.00 18.05 -23.39
CA ALA A 21 -20.39 17.63 -24.66
C ALA A 21 -19.23 16.63 -24.50
N LEU A 22 -19.33 15.71 -23.51
CA LEU A 22 -18.38 14.63 -23.30
C LEU A 22 -18.87 13.33 -23.94
N ALA A 23 -17.95 12.57 -24.54
CA ALA A 23 -18.22 11.24 -25.10
C ALA A 23 -17.87 10.11 -24.12
N ALA A 24 -16.95 10.35 -23.17
CA ALA A 24 -16.60 9.44 -22.11
C ALA A 24 -16.17 10.18 -20.84
N PHE A 25 -16.21 9.49 -19.68
CA PHE A 25 -15.63 9.95 -18.42
C PHE A 25 -14.88 8.81 -17.72
N ILE A 26 -13.73 9.14 -17.09
CA ILE A 26 -12.86 8.17 -16.42
C ILE A 26 -12.80 8.47 -14.93
N PHE A 27 -13.01 7.45 -14.10
CA PHE A 27 -12.92 7.48 -12.63
C PHE A 27 -11.77 6.59 -12.16
N PRO A 28 -10.65 7.16 -11.69
CA PRO A 28 -9.54 6.39 -11.10
C PRO A 28 -9.84 5.96 -9.66
N SER A 29 -8.95 5.17 -9.08
CA SER A 29 -8.95 4.82 -7.64
C SER A 29 -8.10 5.77 -6.80
N THR A 30 -7.97 7.02 -7.18
CA THR A 30 -7.08 8.00 -6.54
C THR A 30 -7.87 9.17 -5.97
N ASP A 31 -7.20 9.90 -5.08
CA ASP A 31 -7.64 11.16 -4.51
C ASP A 31 -6.73 12.32 -5.00
N PRO A 32 -6.92 13.57 -4.53
CA PRO A 32 -6.06 14.71 -4.89
C PRO A 32 -4.58 14.55 -4.50
N HIS A 33 -4.26 13.55 -3.70
CA HIS A 33 -2.93 13.26 -3.16
C HIS A 33 -2.28 12.02 -3.78
N ASN A 34 -2.99 11.40 -4.74
CA ASN A 34 -2.58 10.17 -5.43
C ASN A 34 -2.32 9.01 -4.45
N GLY A 35 -3.10 8.94 -3.36
CA GLY A 35 -3.05 7.86 -2.36
C GLY A 35 -3.55 6.53 -2.91
N GLU A 36 -2.98 5.42 -2.42
CA GLU A 36 -3.50 4.07 -2.69
C GLU A 36 -4.80 3.83 -1.93
N TYR A 37 -4.82 4.20 -0.66
CA TYR A 37 -6.02 4.24 0.17
C TYR A 37 -6.54 5.67 0.20
N VAL A 38 -7.81 5.83 -0.14
CA VAL A 38 -8.42 7.15 -0.29
C VAL A 38 -9.54 7.36 0.73
N PRO A 39 -9.73 8.58 1.24
CA PRO A 39 -10.91 8.91 2.03
C PRO A 39 -12.21 8.65 1.26
N GLU A 40 -13.28 8.26 1.97
CA GLU A 40 -14.59 7.94 1.37
C GLU A 40 -15.11 9.03 0.42
N HIS A 41 -14.79 10.29 0.69
CA HIS A 41 -15.15 11.43 -0.16
C HIS A 41 -14.70 11.26 -1.62
N TRP A 42 -13.55 10.65 -1.85
CA TRP A 42 -12.96 10.46 -3.18
C TRP A 42 -13.11 9.04 -3.75
N MET A 43 -13.87 8.16 -3.12
CA MET A 43 -14.14 6.81 -3.62
C MET A 43 -15.11 6.81 -4.83
N THR A 44 -14.87 7.72 -5.78
CA THR A 44 -15.77 7.97 -6.93
C THR A 44 -15.86 6.77 -7.87
N ARG A 45 -14.77 6.02 -8.08
CA ARG A 45 -14.76 4.79 -8.86
C ARG A 45 -15.66 3.72 -8.22
N GLN A 46 -15.59 3.55 -6.90
CA GLN A 46 -16.47 2.63 -6.16
C GLN A 46 -17.93 3.10 -6.22
N TRP A 47 -18.17 4.39 -6.09
CA TRP A 47 -19.52 4.97 -6.20
C TRP A 47 -20.15 4.68 -7.55
N ILE A 48 -19.43 4.85 -8.67
CA ILE A 48 -20.01 4.68 -10.02
C ILE A 48 -20.11 3.22 -10.44
N SER A 49 -19.17 2.34 -10.02
CA SER A 49 -19.07 0.96 -10.52
C SER A 49 -19.55 -0.10 -9.53
N GLY A 50 -19.52 0.20 -8.23
CA GLY A 50 -19.77 -0.78 -7.15
C GLY A 50 -18.59 -1.66 -6.81
N PHE A 51 -17.48 -1.56 -7.54
CA PHE A 51 -16.27 -2.31 -7.24
C PHE A 51 -15.48 -1.63 -6.12
N ASN A 52 -15.13 -2.38 -5.06
CA ASN A 52 -14.48 -1.86 -3.84
C ASN A 52 -12.98 -2.17 -3.71
N GLY A 53 -12.38 -2.94 -4.62
CA GLY A 53 -10.93 -3.20 -4.56
C GLY A 53 -10.09 -1.91 -4.58
N SER A 54 -8.90 -1.89 -3.98
CA SER A 54 -8.09 -0.66 -3.87
C SER A 54 -7.53 -0.16 -5.22
N ALA A 55 -7.40 -1.03 -6.21
CA ALA A 55 -6.86 -0.68 -7.53
C ALA A 55 -7.85 -0.94 -8.67
N GLY A 56 -8.06 0.05 -9.52
CA GLY A 56 -8.87 -0.06 -10.74
C GLY A 56 -9.31 1.29 -11.28
N THR A 57 -9.74 1.30 -12.54
CA THR A 57 -10.23 2.49 -13.23
C THR A 57 -11.53 2.16 -13.94
N ALA A 58 -12.59 2.91 -13.64
CA ALA A 58 -13.86 2.80 -14.33
C ALA A 58 -13.94 3.82 -15.47
N VAL A 59 -14.40 3.38 -16.64
CA VAL A 59 -14.60 4.22 -17.80
C VAL A 59 -16.05 4.05 -18.29
N VAL A 60 -16.74 5.15 -18.48
CA VAL A 60 -18.12 5.18 -18.98
C VAL A 60 -18.15 5.98 -20.27
N THR A 61 -18.70 5.41 -21.34
CA THR A 61 -19.06 6.10 -22.58
C THR A 61 -20.57 6.32 -22.64
N LEU A 62 -21.05 6.99 -23.68
CA LEU A 62 -22.49 7.16 -23.88
C LEU A 62 -23.25 5.85 -24.10
N THR A 63 -22.55 4.76 -24.47
CA THR A 63 -23.15 3.44 -24.77
C THR A 63 -22.64 2.33 -23.86
N ASP A 64 -21.35 2.35 -23.49
CA ASP A 64 -20.66 1.26 -22.83
C ASP A 64 -20.11 1.70 -21.46
N ALA A 65 -19.71 0.72 -20.64
CA ALA A 65 -18.99 0.95 -19.41
C ALA A 65 -18.02 -0.22 -19.15
N ALA A 66 -16.81 0.07 -18.69
CA ALA A 66 -15.80 -0.94 -18.42
C ALA A 66 -14.97 -0.57 -17.18
N LEU A 67 -14.45 -1.59 -16.48
CA LEU A 67 -13.58 -1.44 -15.33
C LEU A 67 -12.29 -2.22 -15.57
N TRP A 68 -11.17 -1.51 -15.55
CA TRP A 68 -9.83 -2.10 -15.54
C TRP A 68 -9.39 -2.34 -14.11
N THR A 69 -8.83 -3.52 -13.84
CA THR A 69 -8.16 -3.84 -12.57
C THR A 69 -7.08 -4.89 -12.77
N ASP A 70 -6.19 -5.06 -11.80
CA ASP A 70 -5.08 -6.01 -11.88
C ASP A 70 -5.41 -7.40 -11.30
N SER A 71 -4.43 -8.31 -11.39
CA SER A 71 -4.62 -9.73 -11.04
C SER A 71 -5.02 -10.01 -9.59
N ARG A 72 -4.77 -9.09 -8.67
CA ARG A 72 -5.16 -9.22 -7.26
C ARG A 72 -6.69 -9.25 -7.10
N TYR A 73 -7.41 -8.59 -8.02
CA TYR A 73 -8.84 -8.34 -7.93
C TYR A 73 -9.69 -9.05 -8.98
N PHE A 74 -9.13 -9.86 -9.89
CA PHE A 74 -9.92 -10.46 -10.98
C PHE A 74 -11.11 -11.26 -10.49
N LEU A 75 -10.97 -12.05 -9.42
CA LEU A 75 -12.07 -12.84 -8.87
C LEU A 75 -13.13 -11.92 -8.24
N ALA A 76 -12.73 -11.04 -7.34
CA ALA A 76 -13.63 -10.11 -6.66
C ALA A 76 -14.38 -9.21 -7.66
N ALA A 77 -13.68 -8.66 -8.67
CA ALA A 77 -14.32 -7.83 -9.69
C ALA A 77 -15.29 -8.61 -10.57
N THR A 78 -15.01 -9.89 -10.88
CA THR A 78 -15.94 -10.74 -11.63
C THR A 78 -17.27 -10.86 -10.89
N GLU A 79 -17.25 -11.08 -9.59
CA GLU A 79 -18.45 -11.24 -8.76
C GLU A 79 -19.17 -9.90 -8.54
N GLN A 80 -18.43 -8.84 -8.23
CA GLN A 80 -19.00 -7.54 -7.90
C GLN A 80 -19.61 -6.82 -9.11
N LEU A 81 -19.07 -7.00 -10.30
CA LEU A 81 -19.59 -6.39 -11.54
C LEU A 81 -20.71 -7.20 -12.19
N GLU A 82 -20.97 -8.42 -11.74
CA GLU A 82 -22.02 -9.27 -12.33
C GLU A 82 -23.40 -8.60 -12.26
N GLY A 83 -24.06 -8.45 -13.43
CA GLY A 83 -25.36 -7.80 -13.55
C GLY A 83 -25.35 -6.28 -13.42
N THR A 84 -24.18 -5.64 -13.43
CA THR A 84 -24.01 -4.18 -13.59
C THR A 84 -23.76 -3.86 -15.07
N PRO A 85 -23.79 -2.56 -15.48
CA PRO A 85 -23.39 -2.15 -16.82
C PRO A 85 -21.90 -2.32 -17.16
N PHE A 86 -21.05 -2.61 -16.17
CA PHE A 86 -19.60 -2.64 -16.34
C PHE A 86 -19.09 -3.99 -16.85
N GLN A 87 -18.25 -3.94 -17.89
CA GLN A 87 -17.45 -5.05 -18.37
C GLN A 87 -16.10 -5.06 -17.65
N LEU A 88 -15.66 -6.24 -17.14
CA LEU A 88 -14.33 -6.40 -16.55
C LEU A 88 -13.24 -6.45 -17.62
N MET A 89 -12.26 -5.55 -17.52
CA MET A 89 -11.03 -5.52 -18.30
C MET A 89 -9.85 -5.94 -17.40
N ARG A 90 -9.26 -7.09 -17.72
CA ARG A 90 -8.16 -7.68 -16.94
C ARG A 90 -6.82 -7.12 -17.38
N GLU A 91 -6.25 -6.20 -16.58
CA GLU A 91 -4.97 -5.57 -16.91
C GLU A 91 -3.84 -6.59 -17.08
N ARG A 92 -2.95 -6.31 -18.04
CA ARG A 92 -1.77 -7.15 -18.35
C ARG A 92 -2.09 -8.57 -18.84
N VAL A 93 -3.35 -8.85 -19.16
CA VAL A 93 -3.74 -10.11 -19.81
C VAL A 93 -3.71 -9.90 -21.33
N PRO A 94 -3.06 -10.79 -22.10
CA PRO A 94 -3.01 -10.67 -23.54
C PRO A 94 -4.41 -10.53 -24.15
N GLY A 95 -4.60 -9.54 -25.01
CA GLY A 95 -5.89 -9.25 -25.67
C GLY A 95 -6.77 -8.24 -24.92
N THR A 96 -6.42 -7.82 -23.71
CA THR A 96 -7.09 -6.70 -23.02
C THR A 96 -6.49 -5.37 -23.50
N PRO A 97 -7.29 -4.47 -24.12
CA PRO A 97 -6.79 -3.18 -24.56
C PRO A 97 -6.50 -2.25 -23.37
N ALA A 98 -5.52 -1.37 -23.51
CA ALA A 98 -5.35 -0.24 -22.61
C ALA A 98 -6.54 0.74 -22.74
N ILE A 99 -6.76 1.57 -21.71
CA ILE A 99 -7.92 2.50 -21.66
C ILE A 99 -7.96 3.40 -22.89
N GLY A 100 -6.85 4.04 -23.26
CA GLY A 100 -6.81 4.93 -24.42
C GLY A 100 -6.97 4.19 -25.75
N GLU A 101 -6.48 2.96 -25.86
CA GLU A 101 -6.73 2.10 -27.03
C GLU A 101 -8.22 1.74 -27.16
N TRP A 102 -8.84 1.34 -26.06
CA TRP A 102 -10.27 1.02 -26.01
C TRP A 102 -11.12 2.24 -26.38
N LEU A 103 -10.82 3.42 -25.83
CA LEU A 103 -11.50 4.67 -26.13
C LEU A 103 -11.39 5.06 -27.61
N LYS A 104 -10.21 4.93 -28.23
CA LYS A 104 -10.03 5.17 -29.68
C LYS A 104 -10.83 4.20 -30.55
N GLY A 105 -11.14 3.01 -30.03
CA GLY A 105 -12.04 2.06 -30.70
C GLY A 105 -13.53 2.40 -30.56
N GLN A 106 -13.91 3.19 -29.55
CA GLN A 106 -15.30 3.56 -29.25
C GLN A 106 -15.68 4.98 -29.74
N LEU A 107 -14.72 5.89 -29.79
CA LEU A 107 -14.95 7.32 -30.02
C LEU A 107 -14.46 7.77 -31.40
N GLN A 108 -14.97 8.92 -31.84
CA GLN A 108 -14.61 9.54 -33.12
C GLN A 108 -13.70 10.77 -32.90
N ALA A 109 -12.97 11.14 -33.95
CA ALA A 109 -12.19 12.37 -33.95
C ALA A 109 -13.10 13.61 -33.72
N GLY A 110 -12.66 14.50 -32.86
CA GLY A 110 -13.41 15.69 -32.44
C GLY A 110 -14.23 15.50 -31.17
N GLU A 111 -14.39 14.26 -30.68
CA GLU A 111 -15.04 14.01 -29.38
C GLU A 111 -14.08 14.24 -28.22
N THR A 112 -14.63 14.45 -27.01
CA THR A 112 -13.86 14.78 -25.79
C THR A 112 -14.11 13.77 -24.68
N VAL A 113 -13.03 13.31 -24.04
CA VAL A 113 -13.05 12.52 -22.82
C VAL A 113 -12.88 13.44 -21.62
N GLY A 114 -13.67 13.25 -20.56
CA GLY A 114 -13.54 13.96 -19.28
C GLY A 114 -12.78 13.16 -18.24
N ILE A 115 -11.98 13.83 -17.44
CA ILE A 115 -11.41 13.33 -16.17
C ILE A 115 -11.50 14.45 -15.12
N ASP A 116 -11.62 14.09 -13.85
CA ASP A 116 -11.44 15.08 -12.78
C ASP A 116 -9.93 15.32 -12.56
N GLY A 117 -9.48 16.52 -12.86
CA GLY A 117 -8.07 16.91 -12.72
C GLY A 117 -7.57 16.96 -11.28
N TRP A 118 -8.45 16.98 -10.27
CA TRP A 118 -8.05 16.90 -8.86
C TRP A 118 -7.57 15.50 -8.48
N VAL A 119 -8.15 14.47 -9.05
CA VAL A 119 -7.84 13.07 -8.71
C VAL A 119 -7.01 12.34 -9.78
N ASN A 120 -6.50 13.08 -10.75
CA ASN A 120 -5.62 12.55 -11.80
C ASN A 120 -4.27 13.26 -11.79
N SER A 121 -3.19 12.50 -11.75
CA SER A 121 -1.83 13.05 -11.77
C SER A 121 -1.50 13.70 -13.12
N VAL A 122 -0.52 14.61 -13.10
CA VAL A 122 0.00 15.29 -14.30
C VAL A 122 0.51 14.28 -15.31
N GLU A 123 1.21 13.23 -14.86
CA GLU A 123 1.75 12.19 -15.74
C GLU A 123 0.64 11.40 -16.42
N LEU A 124 -0.35 10.90 -15.64
CA LEU A 124 -1.49 10.13 -16.18
C LEU A 124 -2.29 10.96 -17.18
N ALA A 125 -2.62 12.20 -16.84
CA ALA A 125 -3.37 13.09 -17.73
C ALA A 125 -2.59 13.43 -19.01
N SER A 126 -1.28 13.65 -18.90
CA SER A 126 -0.42 13.93 -20.07
C SER A 126 -0.28 12.72 -20.98
N GLY A 127 -0.06 11.53 -20.42
CA GLY A 127 0.00 10.27 -21.17
C GLY A 127 -1.31 9.98 -21.88
N LEU A 128 -2.44 10.10 -21.18
CA LEU A 128 -3.76 9.90 -21.75
C LEU A 128 -4.06 10.93 -22.86
N ARG A 129 -3.72 12.20 -22.65
CA ARG A 129 -3.88 13.25 -23.67
C ARG A 129 -3.10 12.92 -24.93
N GLN A 130 -1.85 12.50 -24.81
CA GLN A 130 -1.01 12.12 -25.97
C GLN A 130 -1.60 10.91 -26.72
N GLU A 131 -2.08 9.92 -25.97
CA GLU A 131 -2.69 8.71 -26.54
C GLU A 131 -4.00 9.01 -27.28
N LEU A 132 -4.89 9.82 -26.72
CA LEU A 132 -6.16 10.24 -27.30
C LEU A 132 -5.96 11.17 -28.49
N GLN A 133 -4.98 12.07 -28.45
CA GLN A 133 -4.67 13.00 -29.53
C GLN A 133 -4.29 12.27 -30.83
N ALA A 134 -3.66 11.09 -30.74
CA ALA A 134 -3.39 10.26 -31.91
C ALA A 134 -4.66 9.79 -32.65
N GLY A 135 -5.82 9.75 -31.97
CA GLY A 135 -7.15 9.52 -32.54
C GLY A 135 -7.95 10.80 -32.84
N GLY A 136 -7.37 11.97 -32.64
CA GLY A 136 -8.08 13.25 -32.78
C GLY A 136 -9.09 13.53 -31.66
N ILE A 137 -8.98 12.86 -30.49
CA ILE A 137 -9.89 12.94 -29.35
C ILE A 137 -9.31 13.93 -28.33
N GLY A 138 -10.16 14.81 -27.80
CA GLY A 138 -9.81 15.80 -26.77
C GLY A 138 -9.82 15.21 -25.35
N LEU A 139 -9.12 15.87 -24.41
CA LEU A 139 -9.16 15.57 -22.97
C LEU A 139 -9.50 16.83 -22.18
N ASP A 140 -10.60 16.80 -21.42
CA ASP A 140 -11.00 17.83 -20.47
C ASP A 140 -10.70 17.37 -19.04
N THR A 141 -10.01 18.22 -18.28
CA THR A 141 -9.61 17.97 -16.88
C THR A 141 -10.33 18.89 -15.90
N SER A 142 -11.35 19.63 -16.34
CA SER A 142 -11.97 20.70 -15.56
C SER A 142 -13.23 20.29 -14.79
N LEU A 143 -13.77 19.10 -15.04
CA LEU A 143 -15.10 18.67 -14.57
C LEU A 143 -14.99 17.65 -13.41
N ASP A 144 -15.92 17.76 -12.45
CA ASP A 144 -16.15 16.77 -11.38
C ASP A 144 -17.64 16.36 -11.36
N PRO A 145 -18.06 15.36 -12.15
CA PRO A 145 -19.44 14.91 -12.15
C PRO A 145 -19.87 14.29 -10.80
N ALA A 146 -18.95 13.73 -10.01
CA ALA A 146 -19.29 13.21 -8.70
C ALA A 146 -19.72 14.33 -7.73
N GLY A 147 -19.14 15.53 -7.85
CA GLY A 147 -19.55 16.70 -7.06
C GLY A 147 -21.00 17.10 -7.26
N GLU A 148 -21.57 16.84 -8.45
CA GLU A 148 -22.95 17.18 -8.79
C GLU A 148 -23.93 16.00 -8.61
N LEU A 149 -23.49 14.79 -8.96
CA LEU A 149 -24.36 13.61 -9.05
C LEU A 149 -24.40 12.77 -7.78
N TRP A 150 -23.35 12.81 -6.97
CA TRP A 150 -23.28 12.03 -5.72
C TRP A 150 -23.86 12.84 -4.55
N THR A 151 -25.18 12.86 -4.45
CA THR A 151 -25.92 13.73 -3.52
C THR A 151 -25.68 13.41 -2.03
N ASP A 152 -25.31 12.19 -1.72
CA ASP A 152 -24.96 11.70 -0.38
C ASP A 152 -23.44 11.49 -0.22
N ARG A 153 -22.62 12.22 -0.99
CA ARG A 153 -21.16 12.15 -0.93
C ARG A 153 -20.68 12.43 0.48
N PRO A 154 -19.87 11.53 1.08
CA PRO A 154 -19.27 11.78 2.39
C PRO A 154 -18.50 13.11 2.39
N PRO A 155 -18.45 13.84 3.51
CA PRO A 155 -17.66 15.07 3.58
C PRO A 155 -16.17 14.78 3.49
N VAL A 156 -15.37 15.78 3.13
CA VAL A 156 -13.91 15.70 3.29
C VAL A 156 -13.60 15.51 4.77
N PRO A 157 -12.76 14.56 5.14
CA PRO A 157 -12.48 14.29 6.55
C PRO A 157 -11.79 15.47 7.23
N ALA A 158 -12.17 15.71 8.49
CA ALA A 158 -11.67 16.83 9.30
C ALA A 158 -11.20 16.35 10.69
N ASN A 159 -10.57 15.16 10.75
CA ASN A 159 -10.10 14.58 12.00
C ASN A 159 -8.90 15.38 12.57
N PRO A 160 -8.75 15.44 13.89
CA PRO A 160 -7.63 16.12 14.52
C PRO A 160 -6.27 15.55 14.09
N VAL A 161 -5.28 16.42 13.99
CA VAL A 161 -3.89 16.07 13.72
C VAL A 161 -3.11 16.03 15.04
N GLU A 162 -2.22 15.07 15.21
CA GLU A 162 -1.34 14.90 16.34
C GLU A 162 0.14 15.04 15.96
N ILE A 163 0.97 15.44 16.92
CA ILE A 163 2.43 15.52 16.75
C ILE A 163 3.03 14.13 16.92
N GLN A 164 3.85 13.71 15.97
CA GLN A 164 4.72 12.55 16.14
C GLN A 164 5.90 12.92 17.02
N PRO A 165 6.04 12.33 18.22
CA PRO A 165 7.11 12.65 19.15
C PRO A 165 8.51 12.52 18.53
N ILE A 166 9.41 13.44 18.88
CA ILE A 166 10.78 13.46 18.35
C ILE A 166 11.56 12.16 18.68
N GLU A 167 11.24 11.52 19.78
CA GLU A 167 11.81 10.23 20.19
C GLU A 167 11.51 9.10 19.18
N PHE A 168 10.41 9.20 18.43
CA PHE A 168 10.04 8.26 17.37
C PHE A 168 10.40 8.79 15.99
N ALA A 169 10.26 10.10 15.75
CA ALA A 169 10.59 10.72 14.48
C ALA A 169 12.11 10.82 14.22
N GLY A 170 12.91 10.96 15.30
CA GLY A 170 14.38 10.98 15.26
C GLY A 170 15.01 12.23 14.62
N GLU A 171 14.22 13.05 13.91
CA GLU A 171 14.67 14.27 13.24
C GLU A 171 13.56 15.32 13.28
N SER A 172 13.89 16.59 13.58
CA SER A 172 12.91 17.68 13.59
C SER A 172 12.41 18.03 12.17
N ALA A 173 11.22 18.62 12.07
CA ALA A 173 10.69 19.08 10.79
C ALA A 173 11.58 20.18 10.18
N ALA A 174 12.12 21.08 10.99
CA ALA A 174 13.06 22.11 10.54
C ALA A 174 14.33 21.52 9.90
N SER A 175 14.89 20.44 10.48
CA SER A 175 16.04 19.74 9.91
C SER A 175 15.71 19.09 8.57
N LYS A 176 14.57 18.40 8.46
CA LYS A 176 14.07 17.81 7.21
C LYS A 176 13.88 18.87 6.14
N LEU A 177 13.23 20.00 6.48
CA LEU A 177 13.04 21.14 5.57
C LEU A 177 14.38 21.68 5.05
N ALA A 178 15.40 21.79 5.90
CA ALA A 178 16.73 22.24 5.47
C ALA A 178 17.33 21.31 4.40
N ARG A 179 17.27 19.99 4.62
CA ARG A 179 17.75 19.00 3.63
C ARG A 179 16.95 19.05 2.32
N ILE A 180 15.64 19.22 2.40
CA ILE A 180 14.76 19.31 1.23
C ILE A 180 15.10 20.57 0.41
N ARG A 181 15.32 21.71 1.06
CA ARG A 181 15.74 22.97 0.39
C ARG A 181 17.03 22.82 -0.38
N GLU A 182 18.01 22.08 0.16
CA GLU A 182 19.25 21.75 -0.58
C GLU A 182 18.95 20.92 -1.85
N GLN A 183 18.04 19.94 -1.76
CA GLN A 183 17.66 19.12 -2.91
C GLN A 183 16.89 19.95 -3.97
N ILE A 184 15.95 20.80 -3.57
CA ILE A 184 15.24 21.70 -4.47
C ILE A 184 16.24 22.58 -5.25
N LYS A 185 17.19 23.17 -4.54
CA LYS A 185 18.24 23.99 -5.13
C LYS A 185 19.15 23.19 -6.08
N ALA A 186 19.54 21.99 -5.69
CA ALA A 186 20.37 21.10 -6.52
C ALA A 186 19.64 20.68 -7.81
N ALA A 187 18.32 20.55 -7.77
CA ALA A 187 17.47 20.29 -8.94
C ALA A 187 17.23 21.55 -9.82
N GLY A 188 17.81 22.69 -9.47
CA GLY A 188 17.65 23.95 -10.22
C GLY A 188 16.30 24.63 -10.04
N ALA A 189 15.57 24.31 -8.98
CA ALA A 189 14.28 24.89 -8.67
C ALA A 189 14.34 25.85 -7.47
N GLU A 190 13.32 26.70 -7.34
CA GLU A 190 13.19 27.67 -6.25
C GLU A 190 12.16 27.25 -5.21
N MET A 191 11.19 26.42 -5.62
CA MET A 191 10.16 25.87 -4.75
C MET A 191 9.67 24.50 -5.24
N THR A 192 8.93 23.83 -4.38
CA THR A 192 8.19 22.61 -4.71
C THR A 192 6.81 22.60 -4.05
N VAL A 193 5.90 21.81 -4.60
CA VAL A 193 4.64 21.44 -3.98
C VAL A 193 4.65 19.93 -3.72
N ILE A 194 4.31 19.54 -2.50
CA ILE A 194 4.20 18.15 -2.06
C ILE A 194 2.72 17.81 -1.95
N CYS A 195 2.32 16.75 -2.66
CA CYS A 195 0.94 16.25 -2.67
C CYS A 195 0.76 14.97 -1.84
N PRO A 196 1.69 13.98 -1.84
CA PRO A 196 1.51 12.75 -1.09
C PRO A 196 1.38 12.99 0.41
N LEU A 197 0.31 12.45 1.01
CA LEU A 197 -0.02 12.69 2.42
C LEU A 197 1.02 12.12 3.39
N ASP A 198 1.59 10.98 3.07
CA ASP A 198 2.63 10.33 3.88
C ASP A 198 3.96 11.10 3.86
N GLU A 199 4.30 11.72 2.73
CA GLU A 199 5.45 12.61 2.63
C GLU A 199 5.26 13.86 3.48
N ILE A 200 4.07 14.49 3.42
CA ILE A 200 3.71 15.66 4.23
C ILE A 200 3.75 15.30 5.72
N ALA A 201 3.13 14.19 6.10
CA ALA A 201 3.11 13.71 7.47
C ALA A 201 4.53 13.45 8.01
N TRP A 202 5.40 12.84 7.18
CA TRP A 202 6.81 12.62 7.54
C TRP A 202 7.59 13.92 7.68
N ILE A 203 7.45 14.86 6.73
CA ILE A 203 8.17 16.16 6.77
C ILE A 203 7.79 16.93 8.03
N CYS A 204 6.49 17.04 8.29
CA CYS A 204 5.96 17.86 9.39
C CYS A 204 6.02 17.16 10.75
N ASN A 205 6.41 15.90 10.85
CA ASN A 205 6.25 15.07 12.05
C ASN A 205 4.83 15.13 12.62
N LEU A 206 3.85 15.01 11.76
CA LEU A 206 2.44 15.00 12.12
C LEU A 206 1.77 13.70 11.68
N ARG A 207 0.73 13.30 12.41
CA ARG A 207 -0.12 12.16 12.06
C ARG A 207 -1.59 12.55 12.17
N GLY A 208 -2.43 11.87 11.43
CA GLY A 208 -3.89 12.06 11.46
C GLY A 208 -4.61 10.76 11.15
N THR A 209 -5.92 10.80 11.05
CA THR A 209 -6.77 9.63 10.81
C THR A 209 -7.77 9.87 9.68
N ASP A 210 -7.40 10.67 8.70
CA ASP A 210 -8.29 11.01 7.58
C ASP A 210 -8.43 9.87 6.55
N VAL A 211 -7.44 8.99 6.50
CA VAL A 211 -7.41 7.83 5.62
C VAL A 211 -7.44 6.56 6.46
N HIS A 212 -8.34 5.65 6.14
CA HIS A 212 -8.45 4.38 6.84
C HIS A 212 -7.11 3.64 6.89
N CYS A 213 -6.74 3.13 8.05
CA CYS A 213 -5.49 2.40 8.33
C CYS A 213 -4.18 3.20 8.14
N ASN A 214 -4.22 4.38 7.55
CA ASN A 214 -3.03 5.18 7.28
C ASN A 214 -3.01 6.43 8.18
N PRO A 215 -1.97 6.63 8.99
CA PRO A 215 -1.92 7.74 9.95
C PRO A 215 -1.52 9.06 9.28
N VAL A 216 -2.29 9.47 8.29
CA VAL A 216 -2.09 10.67 7.48
C VAL A 216 -3.31 11.59 7.51
N PHE A 217 -3.17 12.80 7.03
CA PHE A 217 -4.21 13.81 7.03
C PHE A 217 -4.22 14.60 5.71
N VAL A 218 -5.41 14.93 5.23
CA VAL A 218 -5.62 15.67 3.98
C VAL A 218 -5.00 17.05 4.07
N SER A 219 -3.98 17.29 3.24
CA SER A 219 -3.20 18.54 3.22
C SER A 219 -2.32 18.64 1.98
N TYR A 220 -1.82 19.85 1.67
CA TYR A 220 -0.71 20.10 0.76
C TYR A 220 0.41 20.82 1.50
N LEU A 221 1.63 20.72 0.99
CA LEU A 221 2.77 21.46 1.54
C LEU A 221 3.54 22.14 0.40
N THR A 222 3.76 23.44 0.50
CA THR A 222 4.70 24.13 -0.37
C THR A 222 5.99 24.45 0.40
N ILE A 223 7.13 24.27 -0.25
CA ILE A 223 8.45 24.55 0.33
C ILE A 223 9.23 25.40 -0.66
N SER A 224 9.68 26.57 -0.20
CA SER A 224 10.64 27.42 -0.91
C SER A 224 11.93 27.52 -0.10
N GLN A 225 12.92 28.25 -0.65
CA GLN A 225 14.19 28.50 0.08
C GLN A 225 13.97 29.29 1.39
N GLN A 226 12.88 30.07 1.51
CA GLN A 226 12.61 30.96 2.64
C GLN A 226 11.42 30.56 3.49
N SER A 227 10.48 29.78 2.95
CA SER A 227 9.21 29.47 3.62
C SER A 227 8.81 28.01 3.44
N ALA A 228 7.98 27.55 4.36
CA ALA A 228 7.20 26.31 4.22
C ALA A 228 5.76 26.61 4.66
N THR A 229 4.76 26.21 3.86
CA THR A 229 3.36 26.48 4.15
C THR A 229 2.54 25.20 4.01
N LEU A 230 1.93 24.77 5.10
CA LEU A 230 1.01 23.64 5.16
C LEU A 230 -0.42 24.15 4.88
N TYR A 231 -1.05 23.61 3.85
CA TYR A 231 -2.45 23.87 3.49
C TYR A 231 -3.30 22.74 4.07
N VAL A 232 -4.07 23.07 5.08
CA VAL A 232 -4.84 22.08 5.86
C VAL A 232 -6.12 22.74 6.40
N ASP A 233 -7.18 21.96 6.61
CA ASP A 233 -8.38 22.47 7.28
C ASP A 233 -8.00 22.96 8.70
N PRO A 234 -8.24 24.25 9.02
CA PRO A 234 -7.91 24.79 10.35
C PRO A 234 -8.57 24.05 11.52
N GLN A 235 -9.69 23.36 11.29
CA GLN A 235 -10.38 22.60 12.34
C GLN A 235 -9.58 21.39 12.83
N LYS A 236 -8.63 20.89 12.03
CA LYS A 236 -7.74 19.78 12.39
C LYS A 236 -6.62 20.18 13.36
N LEU A 237 -6.31 21.49 13.43
CA LEU A 237 -5.17 22.00 14.17
C LEU A 237 -5.55 22.40 15.58
N THR A 238 -4.99 21.70 16.57
CA THR A 238 -5.04 22.13 17.96
C THR A 238 -4.10 23.31 18.20
N PRO A 239 -4.27 24.10 19.28
CA PRO A 239 -3.30 25.14 19.66
C PRO A 239 -1.88 24.60 19.84
N GLU A 240 -1.72 23.38 20.32
CA GLU A 240 -0.44 22.70 20.50
C GLU A 240 0.23 22.42 19.15
N VAL A 241 -0.50 21.82 18.20
CA VAL A 241 -0.01 21.56 16.82
C VAL A 241 0.34 22.86 16.12
N THR A 242 -0.49 23.91 16.28
CA THR A 242 -0.23 25.23 15.69
C THR A 242 1.06 25.85 16.23
N GLY A 243 1.28 25.77 17.56
CA GLY A 243 2.51 26.24 18.20
C GLY A 243 3.73 25.46 17.72
N TYR A 244 3.63 24.14 17.67
CA TYR A 244 4.68 23.26 17.16
C TYR A 244 5.08 23.62 15.72
N LEU A 245 4.11 23.77 14.80
CA LEU A 245 4.39 24.14 13.41
C LEU A 245 5.11 25.49 13.31
N GLN A 246 4.72 26.50 14.13
CA GLN A 246 5.39 27.79 14.18
C GLN A 246 6.84 27.66 14.65
N ASP A 247 7.10 26.87 15.68
CA ASP A 247 8.45 26.62 16.20
C ASP A 247 9.34 25.90 15.17
N GLU A 248 8.76 25.02 14.35
CA GLU A 248 9.44 24.32 13.24
C GLU A 248 9.54 25.16 11.95
N GLY A 249 9.03 26.40 11.94
CA GLY A 249 9.11 27.31 10.81
C GLY A 249 8.13 27.00 9.67
N ILE A 250 6.98 26.37 9.98
CA ILE A 250 5.92 26.02 9.05
C ILE A 250 4.71 26.92 9.33
N SER A 251 4.30 27.73 8.33
CA SER A 251 3.04 28.48 8.36
C SER A 251 1.88 27.62 7.89
N THR A 252 0.65 28.01 8.23
CA THR A 252 -0.57 27.30 7.85
C THR A 252 -1.51 28.17 7.05
N GLN A 253 -2.24 27.57 6.10
CA GLN A 253 -3.30 28.16 5.30
C GLN A 253 -4.45 27.17 5.15
N PRO A 254 -5.70 27.61 4.89
CA PRO A 254 -6.80 26.71 4.56
C PRO A 254 -6.46 25.80 3.38
N TYR A 255 -6.93 24.56 3.42
CA TYR A 255 -6.64 23.54 2.39
C TYR A 255 -6.94 24.01 0.97
N GLU A 256 -8.08 24.63 0.77
CA GLU A 256 -8.55 25.12 -0.54
C GLU A 256 -7.79 26.35 -1.05
N ALA A 257 -6.96 26.96 -0.21
CA ALA A 257 -6.26 28.21 -0.57
C ALA A 257 -5.07 27.98 -1.51
N LEU A 258 -4.56 26.73 -1.65
CA LEU A 258 -3.34 26.44 -2.42
C LEU A 258 -3.38 26.99 -3.87
N PRO A 259 -4.40 26.69 -4.72
CA PRO A 259 -4.41 27.16 -6.10
C PRO A 259 -4.44 28.70 -6.18
N GLN A 260 -5.21 29.33 -5.30
CA GLN A 260 -5.30 30.78 -5.25
C GLN A 260 -3.99 31.43 -4.77
N THR A 261 -3.32 30.80 -3.79
CA THR A 261 -2.00 31.25 -3.31
C THR A 261 -0.98 31.19 -4.44
N LEU A 262 -0.91 30.07 -5.17
CA LEU A 262 0.01 29.93 -6.30
C LEU A 262 -0.30 30.94 -7.41
N ALA A 263 -1.57 31.20 -7.71
CA ALA A 263 -1.98 32.22 -8.71
C ALA A 263 -1.55 33.66 -8.35
N HIS A 264 -1.38 33.96 -7.05
CA HIS A 264 -0.92 35.26 -6.57
C HIS A 264 0.57 35.32 -6.21
N THR A 265 1.25 34.16 -6.19
CA THR A 265 2.70 34.09 -5.94
C THR A 265 3.47 34.57 -7.19
N GLN A 266 4.56 35.30 -6.99
CA GLN A 266 5.43 35.65 -8.11
C GLN A 266 5.95 34.38 -8.79
N PRO A 267 5.76 34.24 -10.12
CA PRO A 267 6.20 33.07 -10.85
C PRO A 267 7.70 32.83 -10.70
N CYS A 268 8.05 31.57 -10.48
CA CYS A 268 9.43 31.11 -10.34
C CYS A 268 9.59 29.68 -10.92
N THR A 269 10.74 29.05 -10.74
CA THR A 269 10.94 27.66 -11.12
C THR A 269 10.41 26.74 -10.03
N MET A 270 9.34 25.99 -10.34
CA MET A 270 8.71 25.03 -9.43
C MET A 270 9.04 23.58 -9.82
N LEU A 271 9.54 22.81 -8.85
CA LEU A 271 9.72 21.38 -8.99
C LEU A 271 8.44 20.66 -8.62
N ILE A 272 8.04 19.69 -9.42
CA ILE A 272 6.92 18.79 -9.15
C ILE A 272 7.33 17.34 -9.40
N ASP A 273 6.72 16.43 -8.67
CA ASP A 273 6.65 15.02 -9.06
C ASP A 273 5.37 14.82 -9.89
N PRO A 274 5.48 14.60 -11.22
CA PRO A 274 4.30 14.50 -12.07
C PRO A 274 3.48 13.24 -11.83
N GLN A 275 4.03 12.22 -11.12
CA GLN A 275 3.31 11.01 -10.76
C GLN A 275 2.35 11.23 -9.58
N SER A 276 2.72 12.11 -8.66
CA SER A 276 1.94 12.37 -7.44
C SER A 276 1.21 13.71 -7.44
N CYS A 277 1.68 14.69 -8.22
CA CYS A 277 1.04 16.00 -8.33
C CYS A 277 -0.20 15.93 -9.23
N ASN A 278 -1.36 16.35 -8.73
CA ASN A 278 -2.58 16.41 -9.54
C ASN A 278 -2.61 17.60 -10.49
N CYS A 279 -3.42 17.51 -11.55
CA CYS A 279 -3.45 18.51 -12.63
C CYS A 279 -3.91 19.90 -12.18
N ARG A 280 -4.74 19.99 -11.13
CA ARG A 280 -5.38 21.23 -10.68
C ARG A 280 -4.52 22.06 -9.73
N VAL A 281 -3.47 21.46 -9.17
CA VAL A 281 -2.48 22.16 -8.34
C VAL A 281 -1.55 23.02 -9.20
N LEU A 282 -1.33 22.64 -10.46
CA LEU A 282 -0.44 23.41 -11.33
C LEU A 282 -1.02 24.81 -11.63
N PRO A 283 -0.17 25.85 -11.59
CA PRO A 283 -0.58 27.17 -12.08
C PRO A 283 -1.03 27.10 -13.54
N PRO A 284 -2.02 27.90 -13.95
CA PRO A 284 -2.45 27.95 -15.34
C PRO A 284 -1.32 28.32 -16.30
N ASP A 285 -1.36 27.76 -17.51
CA ASP A 285 -0.40 28.06 -18.56
C ASP A 285 -0.34 29.57 -18.86
N GLY A 286 0.85 30.06 -19.18
CA GLY A 286 1.06 31.49 -19.56
C GLY A 286 1.24 32.44 -18.37
N MET A 287 1.20 31.96 -17.13
CA MET A 287 1.45 32.79 -15.95
C MET A 287 2.95 33.00 -15.64
N GLY A 288 3.85 32.53 -16.49
CA GLY A 288 5.32 32.74 -16.35
C GLY A 288 6.04 31.76 -15.43
N TRP A 289 5.37 30.69 -14.97
CA TRP A 289 6.00 29.63 -14.20
C TRP A 289 6.87 28.72 -15.09
N SER A 290 8.02 28.29 -14.55
CA SER A 290 8.84 27.21 -15.12
C SER A 290 8.63 25.94 -14.30
N ILE A 291 8.15 24.86 -14.94
CA ILE A 291 7.92 23.58 -14.25
C ILE A 291 9.08 22.63 -14.53
N VAL A 292 9.71 22.13 -13.47
CA VAL A 292 10.72 21.08 -13.52
C VAL A 292 10.11 19.78 -13.03
N SER A 293 9.98 18.80 -13.91
CA SER A 293 9.53 17.46 -13.56
C SER A 293 10.68 16.64 -12.98
N HIS A 294 10.46 16.08 -11.79
CA HIS A 294 11.42 15.24 -11.08
C HIS A 294 10.65 14.18 -10.27
N SER A 295 11.20 12.99 -10.11
CA SER A 295 10.63 12.04 -9.14
C SER A 295 10.70 12.62 -7.72
N SER A 296 9.86 12.13 -6.81
CA SER A 296 9.82 12.64 -5.43
C SER A 296 11.23 12.76 -4.83
N LEU A 297 11.52 13.93 -4.27
CA LEU A 297 12.73 14.15 -3.46
C LEU A 297 12.59 13.54 -2.06
N ILE A 298 11.36 13.36 -1.60
CA ILE A 298 11.02 13.00 -0.22
C ILE A 298 10.99 11.48 -0.04
N ALA A 299 10.39 10.75 -0.99
CA ALA A 299 10.25 9.30 -0.89
C ALA A 299 11.59 8.57 -0.62
N PRO A 300 12.71 8.88 -1.31
CA PRO A 300 14.00 8.26 -0.99
C PRO A 300 14.54 8.65 0.39
N MET A 301 14.29 9.89 0.84
CA MET A 301 14.73 10.36 2.16
C MET A 301 13.97 9.67 3.29
N LYS A 302 12.65 9.48 3.12
CA LYS A 302 11.75 8.81 4.05
C LYS A 302 11.98 7.29 4.08
N ALA A 303 12.33 6.69 2.95
CA ALA A 303 12.57 5.25 2.83
C ALA A 303 13.75 4.77 3.68
N VAL A 304 14.81 5.58 3.81
CA VAL A 304 15.99 5.27 4.65
C VAL A 304 15.73 5.71 6.08
N LYS A 305 15.36 4.76 6.92
CA LYS A 305 15.00 4.98 8.33
C LYS A 305 16.23 5.45 9.14
N ASN A 306 16.04 6.51 9.93
CA ASN A 306 17.02 6.94 10.92
C ASN A 306 17.07 5.97 12.11
N GLU A 307 17.97 6.18 13.07
CA GLU A 307 18.16 5.24 14.18
C GLU A 307 16.92 5.13 15.08
N ALA A 308 16.21 6.24 15.35
CA ALA A 308 15.00 6.22 16.14
C ALA A 308 13.87 5.45 15.45
N GLU A 309 13.68 5.65 14.16
CA GLU A 309 12.70 4.90 13.35
C GLU A 309 13.05 3.41 13.29
N ARG A 310 14.34 3.04 13.12
CA ARG A 310 14.79 1.63 13.13
C ARG A 310 14.55 0.96 14.47
N GLU A 311 14.85 1.64 15.57
CA GLU A 311 14.56 1.12 16.92
C GLU A 311 13.05 1.03 17.14
N GLY A 312 12.29 2.03 16.66
CA GLY A 312 10.84 2.00 16.70
C GLY A 312 10.26 0.76 16.02
N PHE A 313 10.74 0.41 14.82
CA PHE A 313 10.34 -0.83 14.13
C PHE A 313 10.66 -2.08 14.96
N ARG A 314 11.86 -2.18 15.57
CA ARG A 314 12.22 -3.34 16.41
C ARG A 314 11.24 -3.48 17.58
N GLN A 315 10.90 -2.37 18.25
CA GLN A 315 9.95 -2.39 19.37
C GLN A 315 8.52 -2.71 18.91
N ALA A 316 8.06 -2.16 17.78
CA ALA A 316 6.76 -2.49 17.21
C ALA A 316 6.65 -3.99 16.87
N MET A 317 7.69 -4.58 16.30
CA MET A 317 7.72 -6.01 15.99
C MET A 317 7.77 -6.91 17.23
N LEU A 318 8.35 -6.46 18.35
CA LEU A 318 8.26 -7.16 19.63
C LEU A 318 6.83 -7.17 20.15
N HIS A 319 6.15 -6.02 20.17
CA HIS A 319 4.76 -5.91 20.61
C HIS A 319 3.83 -6.76 19.71
N ASP A 320 3.99 -6.65 18.41
CA ASP A 320 3.19 -7.43 17.45
C ASP A 320 3.44 -8.94 17.59
N GLY A 321 4.70 -9.34 17.79
CA GLY A 321 5.08 -10.73 18.02
C GLY A 321 4.42 -11.34 19.25
N VAL A 322 4.30 -10.58 20.36
CA VAL A 322 3.57 -11.03 21.55
C VAL A 322 2.08 -11.27 21.24
N ALA A 323 1.44 -10.35 20.54
CA ALA A 323 0.03 -10.51 20.12
C ALA A 323 -0.16 -11.73 19.22
N LEU A 324 0.74 -11.91 18.24
CA LEU A 324 0.69 -13.03 17.29
C LEU A 324 0.91 -14.39 17.98
N VAL A 325 1.83 -14.51 18.94
CA VAL A 325 2.03 -15.76 19.71
C VAL A 325 0.76 -16.13 20.48
N LYS A 326 0.16 -15.16 21.20
CA LYS A 326 -1.11 -15.39 21.93
C LYS A 326 -2.24 -15.80 20.97
N PHE A 327 -2.31 -15.17 19.80
CA PHE A 327 -3.30 -15.49 18.78
C PHE A 327 -3.09 -16.90 18.21
N LEU A 328 -1.88 -17.25 17.78
CA LEU A 328 -1.59 -18.55 17.17
C LEU A 328 -1.80 -19.70 18.15
N ARG A 329 -1.45 -19.52 19.43
CA ARG A 329 -1.74 -20.50 20.48
C ARG A 329 -3.26 -20.71 20.65
N TRP A 330 -4.03 -19.64 20.60
CA TRP A 330 -5.49 -19.70 20.76
C TRP A 330 -6.19 -20.31 19.55
N LEU A 331 -5.72 -20.07 18.32
CA LEU A 331 -6.46 -20.30 17.08
C LEU A 331 -6.88 -21.77 16.86
N LYS A 332 -5.94 -22.72 16.83
CA LYS A 332 -6.25 -24.14 16.52
C LYS A 332 -7.24 -24.73 17.54
N PRO A 333 -7.08 -24.58 18.86
CA PRO A 333 -8.06 -25.05 19.84
C PRO A 333 -9.44 -24.39 19.68
N ALA A 334 -9.50 -23.09 19.35
CA ALA A 334 -10.76 -22.38 19.15
C ALA A 334 -11.51 -22.90 17.91
N VAL A 335 -10.80 -23.11 16.80
CA VAL A 335 -11.39 -23.70 15.59
C VAL A 335 -11.89 -25.13 15.84
N GLN A 336 -11.16 -25.93 16.61
CA GLN A 336 -11.62 -27.27 17.01
C GLN A 336 -12.87 -27.26 17.89
N ALA A 337 -13.04 -26.23 18.72
CA ALA A 337 -14.23 -26.04 19.54
C ALA A 337 -15.46 -25.61 18.71
N GLY A 338 -15.25 -25.12 17.47
CA GLY A 338 -16.27 -24.58 16.58
C GLY A 338 -16.59 -23.11 16.89
N HIS A 339 -17.42 -22.50 16.03
CA HIS A 339 -17.92 -21.10 16.15
C HIS A 339 -16.97 -20.00 15.66
N GLU A 340 -15.72 -20.30 15.26
CA GLU A 340 -14.84 -19.30 14.69
C GLU A 340 -15.11 -19.14 13.18
N THR A 341 -15.02 -17.89 12.71
CA THR A 341 -15.15 -17.48 11.31
C THR A 341 -13.98 -16.61 10.89
N GLU A 342 -13.86 -16.30 9.60
CA GLU A 342 -12.82 -15.39 9.09
C GLU A 342 -12.88 -14.03 9.81
N MET A 343 -14.09 -13.45 9.99
CA MET A 343 -14.25 -12.20 10.72
C MET A 343 -13.97 -12.32 12.22
N SER A 344 -14.27 -13.45 12.85
CA SER A 344 -14.04 -13.61 14.29
C SER A 344 -12.56 -13.72 14.63
N VAL A 345 -11.76 -14.37 13.77
CA VAL A 345 -10.30 -14.46 13.98
C VAL A 345 -9.60 -13.13 13.74
N ASP A 346 -10.05 -12.34 12.76
CA ASP A 346 -9.59 -10.95 12.58
C ASP A 346 -9.88 -10.12 13.84
N ALA A 347 -11.13 -10.10 14.30
CA ALA A 347 -11.52 -9.37 15.50
C ALA A 347 -10.69 -9.80 16.73
N ARG A 348 -10.36 -11.11 16.85
CA ARG A 348 -9.55 -11.63 17.94
C ARG A 348 -8.10 -11.14 17.87
N LEU A 349 -7.49 -11.17 16.68
CA LEU A 349 -6.11 -10.70 16.51
C LEU A 349 -6.01 -9.19 16.76
N THR A 350 -6.93 -8.42 16.22
CA THR A 350 -7.02 -6.97 16.43
C THR A 350 -7.16 -6.63 17.92
N ALA A 351 -7.98 -7.37 18.67
CA ALA A 351 -8.11 -7.18 20.13
C ALA A 351 -6.79 -7.47 20.88
N LEU A 352 -6.05 -8.51 20.50
CA LEU A 352 -4.76 -8.84 21.12
C LEU A 352 -3.67 -7.81 20.80
N ARG A 353 -3.68 -7.24 19.60
CA ARG A 353 -2.82 -6.12 19.20
C ARG A 353 -3.16 -4.86 19.99
N ALA A 354 -4.45 -4.58 20.21
CA ALA A 354 -4.91 -3.43 20.98
C ALA A 354 -4.49 -3.47 22.48
N GLU A 355 -4.17 -4.64 23.00
CA GLU A 355 -3.59 -4.79 24.35
C GLU A 355 -2.12 -4.35 24.43
N GLN A 356 -1.43 -4.20 23.28
CA GLN A 356 -0.01 -3.92 23.25
C GLN A 356 0.29 -2.42 23.43
N PRO A 357 1.44 -2.07 24.04
CA PRO A 357 1.86 -0.68 24.16
C PRO A 357 1.97 0.02 22.80
N LEU A 358 1.65 1.30 22.76
CA LEU A 358 1.74 2.17 21.57
C LEU A 358 0.84 1.77 20.38
N TYR A 359 -0.02 0.77 20.51
CA TYR A 359 -0.99 0.44 19.48
C TYR A 359 -1.91 1.63 19.16
N ARG A 360 -2.19 1.86 17.88
CA ARG A 360 -3.05 2.93 17.40
C ARG A 360 -4.20 2.42 16.56
N ASP A 361 -3.93 1.54 15.60
CA ASP A 361 -4.92 1.00 14.67
C ASP A 361 -4.34 -0.23 13.94
N ILE A 362 -5.12 -0.83 13.05
CA ILE A 362 -4.62 -1.76 12.03
C ILE A 362 -3.86 -0.99 10.94
N SER A 363 -2.90 -1.62 10.26
CA SER A 363 -2.15 -0.99 9.16
C SER A 363 -2.81 -1.17 7.79
N PHE A 364 -3.72 -2.15 7.68
CA PHE A 364 -4.62 -2.43 6.56
C PHE A 364 -5.71 -3.40 7.01
N ASP A 365 -6.78 -3.54 6.24
CA ASP A 365 -7.85 -4.48 6.54
C ASP A 365 -7.34 -5.91 6.47
N THR A 366 -7.55 -6.68 7.53
CA THR A 366 -7.01 -8.03 7.67
C THR A 366 -7.54 -8.96 6.57
N ILE A 367 -6.65 -9.66 5.90
CA ILE A 367 -6.96 -10.73 4.96
C ILE A 367 -6.97 -12.04 5.72
N ALA A 368 -8.16 -12.53 6.08
CA ALA A 368 -8.34 -13.82 6.74
C ALA A 368 -9.04 -14.77 5.77
N GLY A 369 -8.29 -15.33 4.82
CA GLY A 369 -8.85 -16.18 3.76
C GLY A 369 -8.73 -17.66 4.10
N TYR A 370 -9.85 -18.31 4.46
CA TYR A 370 -9.90 -19.74 4.70
C TYR A 370 -10.20 -20.51 3.41
N ALA A 371 -9.52 -21.62 3.21
CA ALA A 371 -9.70 -22.52 2.07
C ALA A 371 -9.70 -21.71 0.73
N HIS A 372 -10.78 -21.76 -0.06
CA HIS A 372 -10.86 -21.11 -1.37
C HIS A 372 -10.78 -19.57 -1.32
N HIS A 373 -11.16 -18.92 -0.22
CA HIS A 373 -10.98 -17.49 -0.03
C HIS A 373 -9.50 -17.09 0.04
N GLY A 374 -8.62 -17.97 0.55
CA GLY A 374 -7.18 -17.74 0.52
C GLY A 374 -6.59 -17.60 -0.89
N ALA A 375 -7.30 -18.06 -1.93
CA ALA A 375 -6.89 -17.87 -3.32
C ALA A 375 -7.17 -16.46 -3.87
N ILE A 376 -7.95 -15.65 -3.15
CA ILE A 376 -8.22 -14.25 -3.48
C ILE A 376 -7.17 -13.40 -2.76
N VAL A 377 -6.20 -12.88 -3.51
CA VAL A 377 -4.96 -12.28 -2.97
C VAL A 377 -5.21 -11.18 -1.94
N HIS A 378 -6.19 -10.31 -2.21
CA HIS A 378 -6.67 -9.26 -1.31
C HIS A 378 -8.13 -9.53 -0.92
N TYR A 379 -8.36 -10.69 -0.28
CA TYR A 379 -9.67 -11.04 0.25
C TYR A 379 -9.94 -10.24 1.53
N GLU A 380 -11.10 -9.62 1.57
CA GLU A 380 -11.63 -8.95 2.75
C GLU A 380 -12.96 -9.62 3.12
N ALA A 381 -13.01 -10.23 4.30
CA ALA A 381 -14.22 -10.88 4.78
C ALA A 381 -15.27 -9.83 5.11
N SER A 382 -16.50 -10.05 4.61
CA SER A 382 -17.67 -9.24 4.91
C SER A 382 -18.77 -10.11 5.52
N LYS A 383 -19.81 -9.49 6.05
CA LYS A 383 -20.97 -10.25 6.59
C LYS A 383 -21.62 -11.18 5.56
N GLU A 384 -21.48 -10.84 4.28
CA GLU A 384 -22.03 -11.60 3.16
C GLU A 384 -21.12 -12.75 2.72
N THR A 385 -19.81 -12.62 2.94
CA THR A 385 -18.80 -13.59 2.46
C THR A 385 -18.17 -14.42 3.57
N ASP A 386 -18.33 -14.00 4.84
CA ASP A 386 -17.77 -14.66 6.02
C ASP A 386 -18.16 -16.14 6.11
N ILE A 387 -17.18 -17.02 6.24
CA ILE A 387 -17.40 -18.47 6.37
C ILE A 387 -16.84 -19.02 7.68
N PRO A 388 -17.43 -20.10 8.21
CA PRO A 388 -16.90 -20.78 9.38
C PRO A 388 -15.57 -21.46 9.08
N LEU A 389 -14.64 -21.39 10.03
CA LEU A 389 -13.39 -22.14 9.98
C LEU A 389 -13.63 -23.58 10.46
N GLU A 390 -13.08 -24.54 9.72
CA GLU A 390 -13.17 -25.96 10.06
C GLU A 390 -11.78 -26.53 10.39
N PRO A 391 -11.67 -27.61 11.20
CA PRO A 391 -10.39 -28.17 11.63
C PRO A 391 -9.70 -28.99 10.52
N HIS A 392 -9.54 -28.40 9.32
CA HIS A 392 -8.79 -28.94 8.19
C HIS A 392 -8.39 -27.79 7.24
N GLY A 393 -7.48 -28.05 6.32
CA GLY A 393 -7.04 -27.08 5.30
C GLY A 393 -6.21 -25.92 5.86
N LEU A 394 -6.09 -24.87 5.06
CA LEU A 394 -5.24 -23.71 5.32
C LEU A 394 -6.06 -22.44 5.55
N LEU A 395 -5.65 -21.66 6.54
CA LEU A 395 -6.02 -20.25 6.71
C LEU A 395 -4.84 -19.37 6.30
N LEU A 396 -5.00 -18.56 5.26
CA LEU A 396 -4.08 -17.49 4.94
C LEU A 396 -4.49 -16.26 5.76
N LEU A 397 -3.61 -15.80 6.64
CA LEU A 397 -3.84 -14.65 7.50
C LEU A 397 -2.75 -13.61 7.24
N ASP A 398 -3.16 -12.53 6.60
CA ASP A 398 -2.32 -11.36 6.31
C ASP A 398 -2.86 -10.16 7.08
N SER A 399 -2.02 -9.52 7.88
CA SER A 399 -2.46 -8.50 8.83
C SER A 399 -1.31 -7.64 9.32
N GLY A 400 -1.64 -6.45 9.80
CA GLY A 400 -0.65 -5.57 10.37
C GLY A 400 -1.26 -4.57 11.35
N ALA A 401 -0.40 -3.86 12.05
CA ALA A 401 -0.78 -2.84 13.03
C ALA A 401 0.03 -1.55 12.86
N GLN A 402 -0.61 -0.44 13.18
CA GLN A 402 0.02 0.85 13.42
C GLN A 402 0.35 0.96 14.90
N TYR A 403 1.64 0.92 15.22
CA TYR A 403 2.16 1.35 16.52
C TYR A 403 2.75 2.75 16.35
N GLN A 404 2.67 3.59 17.37
CA GLN A 404 3.16 4.97 17.27
C GLN A 404 4.65 5.06 16.87
N ASN A 405 5.41 4.00 17.09
CA ASN A 405 6.83 3.91 16.77
C ASN A 405 7.15 3.04 15.54
N GLY A 406 6.15 2.45 14.86
CA GLY A 406 6.38 1.64 13.66
C GLY A 406 5.11 1.03 13.12
N THR A 407 5.17 0.56 11.88
CA THR A 407 4.07 -0.14 11.20
C THR A 407 4.47 -1.60 11.02
N THR A 408 3.55 -2.55 11.25
CA THR A 408 3.80 -3.97 11.00
C THR A 408 2.99 -4.48 9.82
N ASP A 409 3.55 -5.48 9.16
CA ASP A 409 3.00 -6.19 8.02
C ASP A 409 3.51 -7.62 8.06
N ILE A 410 2.60 -8.60 8.07
CA ILE A 410 2.92 -10.01 8.18
C ILE A 410 1.85 -10.90 7.58
N THR A 411 2.27 -11.89 6.80
CA THR A 411 1.40 -13.01 6.44
C THR A 411 1.91 -14.31 7.06
N ARG A 412 0.97 -15.08 7.62
CA ARG A 412 1.16 -16.51 7.96
C ARG A 412 0.07 -17.34 7.32
N THR A 413 0.46 -18.44 6.70
CA THR A 413 -0.47 -19.49 6.29
C THR A 413 -0.46 -20.58 7.35
N ILE A 414 -1.62 -20.85 7.94
CA ILE A 414 -1.76 -21.64 9.17
C ILE A 414 -2.57 -22.91 8.85
N PRO A 415 -2.03 -24.11 9.11
CA PRO A 415 -2.79 -25.34 8.98
C PRO A 415 -3.80 -25.44 10.14
N LEU A 416 -5.08 -25.58 9.83
CA LEU A 416 -6.13 -25.76 10.84
C LEU A 416 -6.38 -27.23 11.20
N GLY A 417 -5.75 -28.15 10.48
CA GLY A 417 -5.81 -29.59 10.69
C GLY A 417 -5.26 -30.36 9.49
N ALA A 418 -5.90 -31.45 9.07
CA ALA A 418 -5.42 -32.29 7.99
C ALA A 418 -5.28 -31.52 6.67
N LEU A 419 -4.14 -31.70 5.99
CA LEU A 419 -3.80 -31.06 4.73
C LEU A 419 -3.68 -32.09 3.60
N THR A 420 -4.00 -31.68 2.39
CA THR A 420 -3.70 -32.41 1.17
C THR A 420 -2.22 -32.30 0.80
N GLU A 421 -1.74 -33.21 -0.07
CA GLU A 421 -0.37 -33.15 -0.59
C GLU A 421 -0.14 -31.88 -1.43
N GLU A 422 -1.16 -31.39 -2.17
CA GLU A 422 -1.08 -30.15 -2.95
C GLU A 422 -0.88 -28.94 -2.04
N GLU A 423 -1.63 -28.82 -0.94
CA GLU A 423 -1.47 -27.75 0.05
C GLU A 423 -0.08 -27.76 0.69
N ARG A 424 0.42 -28.93 1.07
CA ARG A 424 1.76 -29.06 1.65
C ARG A 424 2.87 -28.74 0.65
N THR A 425 2.70 -29.15 -0.61
CA THR A 425 3.65 -28.83 -1.69
C THR A 425 3.70 -27.34 -1.93
N ASP A 426 2.54 -26.69 -2.08
CA ASP A 426 2.45 -25.24 -2.32
C ASP A 426 3.03 -24.44 -1.13
N TYR A 427 2.72 -24.84 0.11
CA TYR A 427 3.30 -24.24 1.31
C TYR A 427 4.82 -24.33 1.31
N THR A 428 5.37 -25.51 1.03
CA THR A 428 6.82 -25.72 1.02
C THR A 428 7.51 -24.92 -0.09
N LEU A 429 6.91 -24.81 -1.28
CA LEU A 429 7.45 -24.01 -2.38
C LEU A 429 7.47 -22.51 -2.05
N VAL A 430 6.41 -22.00 -1.41
CA VAL A 430 6.36 -20.60 -0.96
C VAL A 430 7.41 -20.35 0.11
N LEU A 431 7.53 -21.22 1.10
CA LEU A 431 8.55 -21.13 2.16
C LEU A 431 9.97 -21.14 1.58
N LYS A 432 10.26 -22.00 0.61
CA LYS A 432 11.56 -22.01 -0.09
C LYS A 432 11.84 -20.67 -0.76
N GLY A 433 10.86 -20.10 -1.47
CA GLY A 433 10.98 -18.79 -2.10
C GLY A 433 11.25 -17.69 -1.07
N HIS A 434 10.50 -17.67 0.03
CA HIS A 434 10.69 -16.73 1.14
C HIS A 434 12.11 -16.84 1.73
N ILE A 435 12.57 -18.05 2.04
CA ILE A 435 13.90 -18.28 2.61
C ILE A 435 15.01 -17.86 1.63
N ARG A 436 14.90 -18.23 0.35
CA ARG A 436 15.94 -17.91 -0.66
C ARG A 436 16.12 -16.40 -0.84
N LEU A 437 15.05 -15.64 -0.81
CA LEU A 437 15.13 -14.18 -0.83
C LEU A 437 15.71 -13.65 0.49
N ALA A 438 15.26 -14.15 1.64
CA ALA A 438 15.73 -13.73 2.96
C ALA A 438 17.24 -13.96 3.18
N MET A 439 17.79 -15.02 2.61
CA MET A 439 19.23 -15.37 2.68
C MET A 439 20.10 -14.55 1.70
N ALA A 440 19.50 -13.75 0.84
CA ALA A 440 20.24 -13.06 -0.22
C ALA A 440 21.29 -12.09 0.35
N LYS A 441 22.50 -12.19 -0.18
CA LYS A 441 23.55 -11.18 -0.05
C LYS A 441 23.81 -10.57 -1.42
N PHE A 442 23.79 -9.26 -1.52
CA PHE A 442 23.86 -8.57 -2.81
C PHE A 442 24.72 -7.31 -2.73
N PRO A 443 25.40 -6.93 -3.83
CA PRO A 443 26.26 -5.74 -3.82
C PRO A 443 25.44 -4.45 -3.69
N VAL A 444 26.05 -3.42 -3.12
CA VAL A 444 25.53 -2.05 -3.20
C VAL A 444 25.28 -1.66 -4.65
N GLY A 445 24.16 -0.98 -4.92
CA GLY A 445 23.72 -0.66 -6.27
C GLY A 445 22.72 -1.66 -6.86
N THR A 446 22.30 -2.67 -6.07
CA THR A 446 21.22 -3.61 -6.46
C THR A 446 19.85 -2.96 -6.27
N CYS A 447 18.96 -3.12 -7.24
CA CYS A 447 17.54 -2.83 -7.10
C CYS A 447 16.73 -4.12 -6.82
N GLY A 448 15.54 -3.97 -6.22
CA GLY A 448 14.74 -5.12 -5.82
C GLY A 448 14.31 -6.02 -6.97
N THR A 449 14.16 -5.49 -8.19
CA THR A 449 13.85 -6.28 -9.40
C THR A 449 14.88 -7.40 -9.64
N GLN A 450 16.16 -7.18 -9.31
CA GLN A 450 17.22 -8.17 -9.47
C GLN A 450 17.09 -9.33 -8.46
N LEU A 451 16.40 -9.13 -7.33
CA LEU A 451 16.23 -10.11 -6.27
C LEU A 451 14.93 -10.91 -6.39
N ASP A 452 13.92 -10.42 -7.10
CA ASP A 452 12.57 -11.00 -7.21
C ASP A 452 12.59 -12.48 -7.67
N VAL A 453 13.50 -12.82 -8.58
CA VAL A 453 13.65 -14.20 -9.07
C VAL A 453 14.00 -15.20 -7.97
N LEU A 454 14.67 -14.79 -6.90
CA LEU A 454 15.05 -15.68 -5.79
C LEU A 454 13.80 -16.23 -5.09
N ALA A 455 12.80 -15.39 -4.90
CA ALA A 455 11.52 -15.80 -4.31
C ALA A 455 10.67 -16.66 -5.25
N ARG A 456 10.80 -16.48 -6.58
CA ARG A 456 9.99 -17.21 -7.57
C ARG A 456 10.61 -18.52 -8.04
N TYR A 457 11.92 -18.66 -7.92
CA TYR A 457 12.67 -19.74 -8.59
C TYR A 457 12.12 -21.14 -8.27
N ALA A 458 11.89 -21.44 -6.99
CA ALA A 458 11.34 -22.75 -6.59
C ALA A 458 9.98 -23.03 -7.24
N MET A 459 9.10 -22.05 -7.30
CA MET A 459 7.77 -22.17 -7.92
C MET A 459 7.86 -22.32 -9.44
N TRP A 460 8.74 -21.59 -10.12
CA TRP A 460 8.92 -21.69 -11.57
C TRP A 460 9.39 -23.07 -12.03
N GLN A 461 10.18 -23.78 -11.20
CA GLN A 461 10.56 -25.17 -11.50
C GLN A 461 9.35 -26.11 -11.55
N HIS A 462 8.22 -25.71 -10.96
CA HIS A 462 6.95 -26.45 -10.97
C HIS A 462 5.90 -25.83 -11.89
N GLY A 463 6.27 -24.82 -12.71
CA GLY A 463 5.35 -24.13 -13.62
C GLY A 463 4.34 -23.22 -12.89
N ILE A 464 4.64 -22.80 -11.67
CA ILE A 464 3.79 -21.97 -10.82
C ILE A 464 4.36 -20.54 -10.77
N ASN A 465 3.47 -19.53 -10.80
CA ASN A 465 3.84 -18.12 -10.68
C ASN A 465 2.72 -17.34 -9.95
N TYR A 466 3.06 -16.19 -9.38
CA TYR A 466 2.10 -15.24 -8.79
C TYR A 466 2.20 -13.86 -9.44
N GLY A 467 1.08 -13.13 -9.42
CA GLY A 467 0.93 -11.88 -10.17
C GLY A 467 1.27 -10.60 -9.41
N HIS A 468 1.41 -10.65 -8.08
CA HIS A 468 1.74 -9.48 -7.26
C HIS A 468 3.25 -9.26 -7.11
N GLY A 469 3.64 -8.15 -6.51
CA GLY A 469 5.03 -7.88 -6.10
C GLY A 469 5.47 -8.83 -4.99
N THR A 470 6.76 -9.09 -4.90
CA THR A 470 7.34 -9.93 -3.83
C THR A 470 7.63 -9.14 -2.56
N GLY A 471 7.68 -7.81 -2.66
CA GLY A 471 7.89 -6.97 -1.50
C GLY A 471 7.87 -5.47 -1.82
N HIS A 472 7.61 -4.68 -0.80
CA HIS A 472 7.51 -3.22 -0.82
C HIS A 472 8.11 -2.63 0.46
N GLY A 473 8.42 -1.32 0.45
CA GLY A 473 8.80 -0.62 1.66
C GLY A 473 7.63 -0.48 2.64
N VAL A 474 7.93 -0.27 3.90
CA VAL A 474 6.96 -0.04 4.98
C VAL A 474 7.27 1.28 5.68
N GLY A 475 6.27 2.14 5.86
CA GLY A 475 6.41 3.44 6.52
C GLY A 475 6.58 3.32 8.04
N SER A 476 7.23 4.28 8.68
CA SER A 476 7.36 4.34 10.15
C SER A 476 6.18 5.07 10.77
N TYR A 477 5.19 4.34 11.25
CA TYR A 477 3.89 4.86 11.65
C TYR A 477 3.31 5.75 10.54
N LEU A 478 3.27 5.15 9.32
CA LEU A 478 2.77 5.75 8.08
C LEU A 478 2.14 4.65 7.22
N CYS A 479 2.03 4.86 5.90
CA CYS A 479 1.43 3.89 5.00
C CYS A 479 2.19 2.55 5.04
N VAL A 480 1.47 1.45 5.07
CA VAL A 480 2.03 0.09 5.02
C VAL A 480 2.80 -0.12 3.71
N HIS A 481 2.26 0.36 2.59
CA HIS A 481 2.96 0.38 1.31
C HIS A 481 3.74 1.69 1.15
N GLU A 482 5.05 1.59 1.14
CA GLU A 482 5.95 2.74 0.98
C GLU A 482 6.90 2.53 -0.20
N GLY A 483 6.99 3.54 -1.07
CA GLY A 483 8.01 3.59 -2.11
C GLY A 483 9.30 4.30 -1.66
N PRO A 484 10.30 4.46 -2.57
CA PRO A 484 10.25 4.12 -3.99
C PRO A 484 10.69 2.69 -4.34
N HIS A 485 11.28 1.95 -3.39
CA HIS A 485 11.87 0.63 -3.62
C HIS A 485 10.82 -0.49 -3.52
N GLN A 486 10.95 -1.49 -4.37
CA GLN A 486 10.09 -2.68 -4.42
C GLN A 486 10.87 -3.88 -4.92
N ILE A 487 10.49 -5.08 -4.47
CA ILE A 487 10.93 -6.35 -5.06
C ILE A 487 9.79 -6.86 -5.95
N ARG A 488 9.98 -6.84 -7.27
CA ARG A 488 8.96 -7.25 -8.23
C ARG A 488 9.55 -7.53 -9.61
N MET A 489 8.80 -8.26 -10.45
CA MET A 489 9.25 -8.60 -11.81
C MET A 489 9.47 -7.38 -12.71
N ASN A 490 8.58 -6.39 -12.63
CA ASN A 490 8.73 -5.17 -13.42
C ASN A 490 9.89 -4.35 -12.89
N HIS A 491 10.68 -3.76 -13.79
CA HIS A 491 11.83 -2.95 -13.40
C HIS A 491 11.42 -1.72 -12.58
N VAL A 492 11.98 -1.64 -11.37
CA VAL A 492 11.92 -0.47 -10.49
C VAL A 492 13.37 -0.04 -10.24
N PRO A 493 13.77 1.17 -10.69
CA PRO A 493 15.18 1.59 -10.66
C PRO A 493 15.69 1.98 -9.27
N ALA A 494 14.81 2.09 -8.27
CA ALA A 494 15.19 2.45 -6.91
C ALA A 494 16.15 1.43 -6.30
N LEU A 495 17.32 1.90 -5.90
CA LEU A 495 18.36 1.06 -5.30
C LEU A 495 18.04 0.79 -3.83
N LEU A 496 18.28 -0.45 -3.40
CA LEU A 496 18.19 -0.83 -2.00
C LEU A 496 19.36 -0.21 -1.21
N GLN A 497 19.04 0.40 -0.06
CA GLN A 497 20.01 1.08 0.78
C GLN A 497 19.88 0.61 2.24
N PRO A 498 20.99 0.59 3.01
CA PRO A 498 20.93 0.29 4.45
C PRO A 498 19.95 1.21 5.18
N GLY A 499 19.11 0.63 6.04
CA GLY A 499 18.05 1.33 6.76
C GLY A 499 16.70 1.36 6.05
N MET A 500 16.58 0.86 4.83
CA MET A 500 15.29 0.64 4.18
C MET A 500 14.60 -0.59 4.77
N THR A 501 13.30 -0.49 5.04
CA THR A 501 12.42 -1.63 5.34
C THR A 501 11.88 -2.19 4.04
N ILE A 502 11.67 -3.50 3.96
CA ILE A 502 11.07 -4.13 2.79
C ILE A 502 10.38 -5.44 3.18
N THR A 503 9.21 -5.73 2.62
CA THR A 503 8.54 -7.01 2.81
C THR A 503 9.13 -8.10 1.91
N ASN A 504 8.89 -9.35 2.30
CA ASN A 504 9.26 -10.56 1.56
C ASN A 504 8.08 -11.52 1.63
N GLU A 505 7.21 -11.49 0.61
CA GLU A 505 5.85 -12.04 0.63
C GLU A 505 5.49 -12.89 -0.61
N PRO A 506 6.30 -13.88 -1.01
CA PRO A 506 5.91 -14.78 -2.11
C PRO A 506 4.62 -15.54 -1.79
N GLY A 507 3.85 -15.91 -2.83
CA GLY A 507 2.61 -16.65 -2.64
C GLY A 507 2.25 -17.59 -3.79
N ILE A 508 1.31 -18.51 -3.54
CA ILE A 508 0.66 -19.39 -4.52
C ILE A 508 -0.86 -19.32 -4.28
N TYR A 509 -1.63 -19.16 -5.35
CA TYR A 509 -3.09 -19.00 -5.27
C TYR A 509 -3.78 -19.95 -6.23
N ARG A 510 -4.48 -20.95 -5.67
CA ARG A 510 -5.23 -21.98 -6.41
C ARG A 510 -6.71 -21.61 -6.43
N ALA A 511 -7.16 -20.99 -7.50
CA ALA A 511 -8.56 -20.56 -7.63
C ALA A 511 -9.55 -21.67 -7.27
N GLY A 512 -10.48 -21.39 -6.35
CA GLY A 512 -11.47 -22.34 -5.86
C GLY A 512 -10.95 -23.42 -4.91
N LYS A 513 -9.67 -23.35 -4.48
CA LYS A 513 -9.06 -24.33 -3.57
C LYS A 513 -8.46 -23.67 -2.33
N HIS A 514 -7.26 -23.08 -2.44
CA HIS A 514 -6.52 -22.49 -1.32
C HIS A 514 -5.53 -21.42 -1.80
N GLY A 515 -5.04 -20.61 -0.87
CA GLY A 515 -3.91 -19.72 -1.04
C GLY A 515 -2.84 -19.95 0.00
N VAL A 516 -1.60 -19.65 -0.36
CA VAL A 516 -0.45 -19.65 0.53
C VAL A 516 0.34 -18.37 0.31
N ARG A 517 0.61 -17.62 1.38
CA ARG A 517 1.57 -16.51 1.44
C ARG A 517 2.33 -16.62 2.76
N ILE A 518 3.63 -16.42 2.73
CA ILE A 518 4.48 -16.35 3.92
C ILE A 518 5.28 -15.07 3.80
N GLU A 519 5.14 -14.21 4.80
CA GLU A 519 5.70 -12.88 4.76
C GLU A 519 6.40 -12.47 6.04
N ASN A 520 7.51 -11.79 5.89
CA ASN A 520 8.17 -11.00 6.92
C ASN A 520 8.51 -9.60 6.40
N THR A 521 8.36 -8.59 7.23
CA THR A 521 9.04 -7.30 7.05
C THR A 521 10.51 -7.46 7.42
N MET A 522 11.39 -6.94 6.59
CA MET A 522 12.83 -7.05 6.72
C MET A 522 13.49 -5.68 6.66
N MET A 523 14.70 -5.57 7.17
CA MET A 523 15.54 -4.36 7.03
C MET A 523 16.75 -4.66 6.16
N VAL A 524 17.07 -3.73 5.26
CA VAL A 524 18.30 -3.78 4.49
C VAL A 524 19.45 -3.33 5.39
N GLU A 525 20.48 -4.18 5.54
CA GLU A 525 21.66 -3.88 6.35
C GLU A 525 22.96 -4.21 5.59
N ARG A 526 24.05 -3.60 5.99
CA ARG A 526 25.39 -3.96 5.52
C ARG A 526 25.80 -5.30 6.11
N CYS A 527 26.41 -6.18 5.31
CA CYS A 527 26.81 -7.51 5.80
C CYS A 527 28.31 -7.78 5.65
N MET A 528 28.95 -7.36 4.60
CA MET A 528 30.37 -7.58 4.38
C MET A 528 30.99 -6.56 3.41
N GLU A 529 32.31 -6.45 3.44
CA GLU A 529 33.13 -5.75 2.45
C GLU A 529 34.18 -6.74 1.91
N SER A 530 34.46 -6.66 0.63
CA SER A 530 35.42 -7.53 -0.06
C SER A 530 36.15 -6.75 -1.14
N ASP A 531 37.07 -7.39 -1.85
CA ASP A 531 37.76 -6.82 -3.04
C ASP A 531 36.78 -6.46 -4.17
N PHE A 532 35.51 -6.96 -4.10
CA PHE A 532 34.45 -6.66 -5.04
C PHE A 532 33.50 -5.54 -4.55
N GLY A 533 33.79 -4.92 -3.41
CA GLY A 533 33.02 -3.83 -2.82
C GLY A 533 32.17 -4.25 -1.63
N GLU A 534 31.24 -3.37 -1.27
CA GLU A 534 30.34 -3.52 -0.15
C GLU A 534 29.08 -4.34 -0.53
N PHE A 535 28.65 -5.22 0.37
CA PHE A 535 27.47 -6.07 0.21
C PHE A 535 26.43 -5.80 1.29
N LEU A 536 25.18 -5.96 0.91
CA LEU A 536 23.98 -5.83 1.74
C LEU A 536 23.33 -7.18 1.95
N GLN A 537 22.44 -7.25 2.96
CA GLN A 537 21.58 -8.39 3.27
C GLN A 537 20.21 -7.91 3.73
N LEU A 538 19.27 -8.84 3.82
CA LEU A 538 17.96 -8.65 4.42
C LEU A 538 17.94 -9.27 5.82
N VAL A 539 17.61 -8.47 6.85
CA VAL A 539 17.53 -8.91 8.24
C VAL A 539 16.07 -8.92 8.67
N PRO A 540 15.51 -10.07 9.13
CA PRO A 540 14.12 -10.14 9.57
C PRO A 540 13.84 -9.19 10.74
N LEU A 541 12.82 -8.35 10.61
CA LEU A 541 12.24 -7.56 11.70
C LEU A 541 11.06 -8.29 12.34
N THR A 542 10.23 -8.95 11.52
CA THR A 542 9.05 -9.70 11.98
C THR A 542 9.46 -10.83 12.92
N LEU A 543 8.81 -10.88 14.08
CA LEU A 543 9.03 -11.87 15.13
C LEU A 543 7.79 -12.74 15.32
N CYS A 544 7.63 -13.76 14.50
CA CYS A 544 6.51 -14.69 14.55
C CYS A 544 6.96 -16.07 14.04
N PRO A 545 6.65 -17.18 14.72
CA PRO A 545 6.97 -18.51 14.21
C PRO A 545 6.35 -18.76 12.83
N ILE A 546 7.07 -19.50 11.98
CA ILE A 546 6.56 -20.09 10.74
C ILE A 546 6.12 -21.50 11.06
N ASP A 547 4.88 -21.89 10.75
CA ASP A 547 4.37 -23.22 11.07
C ASP A 547 5.13 -24.30 10.29
N THR A 548 5.65 -25.29 10.99
CA THR A 548 6.48 -26.37 10.42
C THR A 548 5.68 -27.62 10.05
N GLU A 549 4.42 -27.72 10.49
CA GLU A 549 3.54 -28.86 10.23
C GLU A 549 3.29 -29.11 8.72
N PRO A 550 3.08 -28.06 7.87
CA PRO A 550 2.84 -28.27 6.44
C PRO A 550 4.09 -28.67 5.65
N ILE A 551 5.29 -28.50 6.20
CA ILE A 551 6.54 -28.64 5.44
C ILE A 551 6.75 -30.08 4.97
N LEU A 552 7.04 -30.24 3.68
CA LEU A 552 7.59 -31.46 3.08
C LEU A 552 9.12 -31.39 3.17
N TRP A 553 9.67 -31.97 4.25
CA TRP A 553 11.10 -31.83 4.58
C TRP A 553 12.03 -32.38 3.50
N ASP A 554 11.60 -33.37 2.75
CA ASP A 554 12.36 -33.97 1.62
C ASP A 554 12.55 -32.94 0.47
N MET A 555 11.76 -31.89 0.42
CA MET A 555 11.90 -30.79 -0.55
C MET A 555 12.83 -29.69 -0.06
N MET A 556 13.16 -29.64 1.22
CA MET A 556 14.00 -28.60 1.82
C MET A 556 15.49 -28.93 1.64
N LEU A 557 16.29 -27.89 1.40
CA LEU A 557 17.74 -28.02 1.37
C LEU A 557 18.34 -27.77 2.77
N PRO A 558 19.51 -28.33 3.10
CA PRO A 558 20.10 -28.18 4.44
C PRO A 558 20.27 -26.71 4.88
N ASP A 559 20.70 -25.85 3.99
CA ASP A 559 20.87 -24.41 4.26
C ASP A 559 19.53 -23.68 4.48
N GLU A 560 18.44 -24.15 3.86
CA GLU A 560 17.09 -23.61 4.09
C GLU A 560 16.58 -24.01 5.48
N VAL A 561 16.85 -25.22 5.92
CA VAL A 561 16.50 -25.69 7.28
C VAL A 561 17.33 -24.97 8.33
N GLU A 562 18.62 -24.78 8.10
CA GLU A 562 19.50 -24.00 8.98
C GLU A 562 19.00 -22.55 9.13
N TYR A 563 18.58 -21.91 8.04
CA TYR A 563 17.98 -20.57 8.08
C TYR A 563 16.70 -20.56 8.93
N LEU A 564 15.77 -21.49 8.70
CA LEU A 564 14.51 -21.58 9.44
C LEU A 564 14.75 -21.78 10.94
N ASN A 565 15.67 -22.69 11.32
CA ASN A 565 16.07 -22.92 12.71
C ASN A 565 16.68 -21.66 13.34
N SER A 566 17.54 -20.94 12.61
CA SER A 566 18.16 -19.71 13.08
C SER A 566 17.12 -18.59 13.28
N TYR A 567 16.17 -18.46 12.35
CA TYR A 567 15.05 -17.52 12.47
C TYR A 567 14.16 -17.86 13.69
N HIS A 568 13.79 -19.13 13.88
CA HIS A 568 13.02 -19.57 15.05
C HIS A 568 13.78 -19.36 16.36
N ALA A 569 15.08 -19.56 16.39
CA ALA A 569 15.92 -19.28 17.57
C ALA A 569 15.93 -17.78 17.90
N GLN A 570 15.99 -16.90 16.89
CA GLN A 570 15.86 -15.46 17.06
C GLN A 570 14.47 -15.08 17.63
N VAL A 571 13.38 -15.56 17.00
CA VAL A 571 12.01 -15.31 17.46
C VAL A 571 11.84 -15.71 18.93
N ARG A 572 12.29 -16.93 19.29
CA ARG A 572 12.24 -17.40 20.69
C ARG A 572 13.06 -16.53 21.64
N LYS A 573 14.29 -16.17 21.25
CA LYS A 573 15.17 -15.35 22.08
C LYS A 573 14.54 -13.97 22.40
N GLU A 574 13.96 -13.33 21.40
CA GLU A 574 13.42 -11.98 21.54
C GLU A 574 12.04 -11.98 22.26
N LEU A 575 11.16 -12.95 22.00
CA LEU A 575 9.81 -12.95 22.57
C LEU A 575 9.69 -13.69 23.91
N ALA A 576 10.52 -14.70 24.21
CA ALA A 576 10.41 -15.46 25.46
C ALA A 576 10.46 -14.60 26.74
N PRO A 577 11.28 -13.52 26.82
CA PRO A 577 11.28 -12.65 27.99
C PRO A 577 9.98 -11.88 28.23
N LEU A 578 9.10 -11.78 27.20
CA LEU A 578 7.86 -11.02 27.21
C LEU A 578 6.60 -11.90 27.39
N LEU A 579 6.79 -13.21 27.53
CA LEU A 579 5.72 -14.20 27.59
C LEU A 579 5.85 -15.03 28.86
N GLU A 580 4.71 -15.54 29.36
CA GLU A 580 4.65 -16.37 30.57
C GLU A 580 3.68 -17.56 30.35
N GLY A 581 3.80 -18.58 31.21
CA GLY A 581 2.88 -19.72 31.24
C GLY A 581 2.72 -20.40 29.89
N ASP A 582 1.47 -20.69 29.52
CA ASP A 582 1.12 -21.43 28.31
C ASP A 582 1.58 -20.74 27.02
N ASP A 583 1.67 -19.40 26.99
CA ASP A 583 2.13 -18.66 25.82
C ASP A 583 3.61 -18.89 25.57
N LEU A 584 4.42 -18.89 26.64
CA LEU A 584 5.86 -19.22 26.56
C LEU A 584 6.08 -20.68 26.17
N GLU A 585 5.36 -21.61 26.79
CA GLU A 585 5.46 -23.03 26.46
C GLU A 585 5.12 -23.30 24.99
N TRP A 586 4.06 -22.67 24.50
CA TRP A 586 3.67 -22.75 23.09
C TRP A 586 4.75 -22.18 22.16
N LEU A 587 5.34 -21.02 22.48
CA LEU A 587 6.40 -20.42 21.69
C LEU A 587 7.62 -21.35 21.60
N VAL A 588 8.03 -21.96 22.72
CA VAL A 588 9.18 -22.89 22.76
C VAL A 588 8.93 -24.08 21.87
N GLU A 589 7.73 -24.68 21.87
CA GLU A 589 7.39 -25.81 21.01
C GLU A 589 7.28 -25.39 19.52
N ALA A 590 6.63 -24.24 19.23
CA ALA A 590 6.45 -23.73 17.86
C ALA A 590 7.78 -23.31 17.19
N THR A 591 8.82 -23.06 17.99
CA THR A 591 10.16 -22.67 17.50
C THR A 591 11.22 -23.74 17.72
N LYS A 592 10.81 -24.98 17.94
CA LYS A 592 11.71 -26.11 18.15
C LYS A 592 12.58 -26.36 16.92
N GLU A 593 13.84 -26.65 17.17
CA GLU A 593 14.79 -26.96 16.11
C GLU A 593 14.40 -28.26 15.37
N HIS A 594 14.40 -28.20 14.04
CA HIS A 594 14.25 -29.39 13.21
C HIS A 594 15.63 -29.91 12.80
N ILE A 595 15.87 -31.18 13.04
CA ILE A 595 17.12 -31.88 12.69
C ILE A 595 16.82 -32.76 11.49
N ILE A 596 17.55 -32.55 10.36
CA ILE A 596 17.47 -33.36 9.15
C ILE A 596 18.34 -34.61 9.34
#